data_adae6af291480a503d72c5e1c8b20b0b
#
_entry.id   adae6af291480a503d72c5e1c8b20b0b
#
_cell.length_a   1.000
_cell.length_b   1.000
_cell.length_c   1.000
_cell.angle_alpha   90.00
_cell.angle_beta   90.00
_cell.angle_gamma   90.00
#
_symmetry.space_group_name_H-M   'P 1'
#
loop_
_entity.id
_entity.type
_entity.pdbx_description
1 polymer ?
#
loop_
_entity_poly.entity_id
_entity_poly.type
_entity_poly.pdbx_seq_one_letter_code
_entity_poly.pdbx_strand_id
1 'polypeptide(L)'
;MTTYTAKEYAEQLAGSLRTAEVEDVGDYLEDILDYKYTRNSRGDLVSVTLLVAHGGPNAWITFGYGGETYVECSWRSGIERVYVGETELAERVLDYFEESLLVS
;
A
#
# COMPACT_ATOMS: atom_id res chain seq x y z
N MET A 1 -21.01 20.26 7.99
CA MET A 1 -19.63 20.08 7.49
C MET A 1 -19.07 18.76 7.94
N THR A 2 -18.78 17.89 7.00
CA THR A 2 -18.27 16.56 7.34
C THR A 2 -16.78 16.65 7.54
N THR A 3 -16.31 16.31 8.73
CA THR A 3 -14.89 16.24 9.02
C THR A 3 -14.39 14.83 8.72
N TYR A 4 -13.53 14.72 7.75
CA TYR A 4 -12.89 13.44 7.44
C TYR A 4 -12.01 13.03 8.61
N THR A 5 -12.16 11.77 9.05
CA THR A 5 -11.31 11.21 10.08
C THR A 5 -10.29 10.26 9.42
N ALA A 6 -9.20 9.97 10.14
CA ALA A 6 -8.22 8.99 9.68
C ALA A 6 -8.87 7.64 9.38
N LYS A 7 -9.83 7.24 10.21
CA LYS A 7 -10.58 5.99 10.03
C LYS A 7 -11.37 5.98 8.73
N GLU A 8 -12.11 7.05 8.45
CA GLU A 8 -12.90 7.15 7.23
C GLU A 8 -12.04 7.12 5.98
N TYR A 9 -10.92 7.83 6.02
CA TYR A 9 -9.99 7.86 4.91
C TYR A 9 -9.38 6.46 4.68
N ALA A 10 -8.95 5.80 5.75
CA ALA A 10 -8.38 4.47 5.67
C ALA A 10 -9.39 3.45 5.14
N GLU A 11 -10.65 3.53 5.57
CA GLU A 11 -11.70 2.64 5.09
C GLU A 11 -12.03 2.86 3.61
N GLN A 12 -12.04 4.10 3.16
CA GLN A 12 -12.25 4.41 1.74
C GLN A 12 -11.12 3.88 0.89
N LEU A 13 -9.89 4.07 1.33
CA LEU A 13 -8.73 3.58 0.61
C LEU A 13 -8.72 2.05 0.56
N ALA A 14 -9.05 1.39 1.68
CA ALA A 14 -9.18 -0.05 1.74
C ALA A 14 -10.25 -0.56 0.78
N GLY A 15 -11.40 0.11 0.73
CA GLY A 15 -12.48 -0.22 -0.20
C GLY A 15 -12.04 -0.14 -1.65
N SER A 16 -11.30 0.90 -2.01
CA SER A 16 -10.75 1.07 -3.35
C SER A 16 -9.81 -0.08 -3.71
N LEU A 17 -8.99 -0.51 -2.76
CA LEU A 17 -8.04 -1.61 -3.01
C LEU A 17 -8.74 -2.96 -3.20
N ARG A 18 -9.85 -3.19 -2.48
CA ARG A 18 -10.60 -4.44 -2.62
C ARG A 18 -11.25 -4.59 -3.99
N THR A 19 -11.60 -3.47 -4.62
CA THR A 19 -12.27 -3.45 -5.91
C THR A 19 -11.35 -3.05 -7.06
N ALA A 20 -10.08 -2.80 -6.79
CA ALA A 20 -9.14 -2.34 -7.81
C ALA A 20 -8.87 -3.43 -8.83
N GLU A 21 -9.11 -3.09 -10.09
CA GLU A 21 -8.67 -3.90 -11.21
C GLU A 21 -7.47 -3.17 -11.81
N VAL A 22 -6.29 -3.73 -11.66
CA VAL A 22 -5.07 -3.09 -12.12
C VAL A 22 -4.51 -3.88 -13.28
N GLU A 23 -4.62 -3.33 -14.48
CA GLU A 23 -4.08 -3.93 -15.68
C GLU A 23 -2.57 -3.70 -15.78
N ASP A 24 -2.12 -2.52 -15.38
CA ASP A 24 -0.71 -2.15 -15.43
C ASP A 24 -0.26 -1.62 -14.08
N VAL A 25 0.56 -2.42 -13.41
CA VAL A 25 1.11 -2.06 -12.09
C VAL A 25 2.05 -0.87 -12.21
N GLY A 26 2.79 -0.74 -13.30
CA GLY A 26 3.66 0.40 -13.52
C GLY A 26 2.90 1.71 -13.51
N ASP A 27 1.75 1.75 -14.19
CA ASP A 27 0.89 2.94 -14.19
C ASP A 27 0.37 3.27 -12.79
N TYR A 28 -0.03 2.24 -12.06
CA TYR A 28 -0.49 2.41 -10.67
C TYR A 28 0.60 3.03 -9.81
N LEU A 29 1.84 2.62 -10.00
CA LEU A 29 2.96 3.07 -9.19
C LEU A 29 3.48 4.46 -9.56
N GLU A 30 3.06 5.02 -10.70
CA GLU A 30 3.47 6.36 -11.11
C GLU A 30 3.02 7.45 -10.13
N ASP A 31 1.89 7.24 -9.46
CA ASP A 31 1.30 8.24 -8.57
C ASP A 31 1.75 8.11 -7.12
N ILE A 32 2.57 7.13 -6.78
CA ILE A 32 3.07 6.99 -5.42
C ILE A 32 4.15 8.03 -5.13
N LEU A 33 4.19 8.49 -3.87
CA LEU A 33 5.12 9.53 -3.45
C LEU A 33 6.47 8.96 -3.02
N ASP A 34 6.46 7.79 -2.43
CA ASP A 34 7.66 7.11 -1.96
C ASP A 34 7.35 5.64 -1.71
N TYR A 35 8.39 4.84 -1.56
CA TYR A 35 8.22 3.42 -1.24
C TYR A 35 9.37 2.94 -0.37
N LYS A 36 9.12 1.88 0.39
CA LYS A 36 10.14 1.13 1.10
C LYS A 36 9.79 -0.36 1.01
N TYR A 37 10.78 -1.20 1.20
CA TYR A 37 10.56 -2.63 1.15
C TYR A 37 11.38 -3.32 2.24
N THR A 38 10.93 -4.52 2.61
CA THR A 38 11.58 -5.33 3.63
C THR A 38 12.01 -6.65 3.01
N ARG A 39 13.25 -7.07 3.27
CA ARG A 39 13.75 -8.38 2.87
C ARG A 39 14.05 -9.20 4.12
N ASN A 40 13.95 -10.52 3.99
CA ASN A 40 14.33 -11.43 5.08
C ASN A 40 15.84 -11.71 5.03
N SER A 41 16.30 -12.55 5.94
CA SER A 41 17.73 -12.89 6.04
C SER A 41 18.29 -13.60 4.81
N ARG A 42 17.43 -14.19 3.98
CA ARG A 42 17.83 -14.85 2.73
C ARG A 42 17.79 -13.91 1.53
N GLY A 43 17.38 -12.66 1.74
CA GLY A 43 17.26 -11.68 0.67
C GLY A 43 15.95 -11.70 -0.07
N ASP A 44 14.99 -12.50 0.35
CA ASP A 44 13.66 -12.55 -0.29
C ASP A 44 12.83 -11.35 0.11
N LEU A 45 12.09 -10.80 -0.84
CA LEU A 45 11.19 -9.68 -0.60
C LEU A 45 10.00 -10.15 0.25
N VAL A 46 9.81 -9.51 1.40
CA VAL A 46 8.75 -9.88 2.35
C VAL A 46 7.56 -8.94 2.25
N SER A 47 7.82 -7.65 2.10
CA SER A 47 6.75 -6.66 2.00
C SER A 47 7.22 -5.40 1.28
N VAL A 48 6.24 -4.67 0.72
CA VAL A 48 6.45 -3.36 0.11
C VAL A 48 5.44 -2.41 0.70
N THR A 49 5.89 -1.22 1.12
CA THR A 49 5.03 -0.17 1.66
C THR A 49 5.12 1.04 0.75
N LEU A 50 3.96 1.51 0.30
CA LEU A 50 3.85 2.68 -0.58
C LEU A 50 3.27 3.86 0.18
N LEU A 51 3.91 5.02 0.04
CA LEU A 51 3.35 6.27 0.54
C LEU A 51 2.49 6.87 -0.56
N VAL A 52 1.19 6.94 -0.34
CA VAL A 52 0.22 7.38 -1.35
C VAL A 52 -0.38 8.75 -1.06
N ALA A 53 -0.24 9.25 0.16
CA ALA A 53 -0.67 10.60 0.52
C ALA A 53 0.23 11.16 1.61
N HIS A 54 0.52 12.44 1.55
CA HIS A 54 1.43 13.11 2.50
C HIS A 54 0.96 14.53 2.74
N GLY A 55 1.16 14.97 3.95
CA GLY A 55 0.87 16.35 4.33
C GLY A 55 -0.36 16.51 5.21
N GLY A 56 -1.36 15.72 5.00
CA GLY A 56 -2.57 15.71 5.80
C GLY A 56 -3.78 15.35 4.97
N PRO A 57 -4.12 14.06 4.92
CA PRO A 57 -3.55 12.97 5.72
C PRO A 57 -2.26 12.38 5.13
N ASN A 58 -1.59 11.58 5.95
CA ASN A 58 -0.53 10.69 5.48
C ASN A 58 -1.13 9.29 5.36
N ALA A 59 -0.87 8.63 4.25
CA ALA A 59 -1.42 7.29 4.04
C ALA A 59 -0.39 6.37 3.40
N TRP A 60 -0.29 5.17 3.95
CA TRP A 60 0.61 4.12 3.49
C TRP A 60 -0.19 2.87 3.20
N ILE A 61 0.22 2.15 2.15
CA ILE A 61 -0.34 0.85 1.84
C ILE A 61 0.80 -0.15 1.92
N THR A 62 0.64 -1.20 2.72
CA THR A 62 1.61 -2.26 2.85
C THR A 62 1.09 -3.53 2.19
N PHE A 63 1.87 -4.05 1.26
CA PHE A 63 1.59 -5.31 0.57
C PHE A 63 2.58 -6.35 1.09
N GLY A 64 2.05 -7.42 1.67
CA GLY A 64 2.85 -8.49 2.25
C GLY A 64 2.84 -9.76 1.40
N TYR A 65 3.77 -10.63 1.70
CA TYR A 65 3.86 -11.94 1.08
C TYR A 65 2.56 -12.72 1.33
N GLY A 66 2.08 -13.40 0.29
CA GLY A 66 0.79 -14.09 0.37
C GLY A 66 -0.42 -13.23 0.03
N GLY A 67 -0.19 -11.99 -0.41
CA GLY A 67 -1.25 -11.10 -0.84
C GLY A 67 -1.83 -10.22 0.26
N GLU A 68 -1.35 -10.31 1.49
CA GLU A 68 -1.87 -9.52 2.61
C GLU A 68 -1.67 -8.04 2.36
N THR A 69 -2.72 -7.26 2.60
CA THR A 69 -2.71 -5.83 2.34
C THR A 69 -3.26 -5.07 3.54
N TYR A 70 -2.54 -4.02 3.94
CA TYR A 70 -2.93 -3.13 5.04
C TYR A 70 -2.90 -1.70 4.56
N VAL A 71 -3.84 -0.91 5.06
CA VAL A 71 -3.82 0.54 4.90
C VAL A 71 -3.57 1.15 6.27
N GLU A 72 -2.62 2.08 6.35
CA GLU A 72 -2.39 2.86 7.56
C GLU A 72 -2.53 4.33 7.22
N CYS A 73 -3.33 5.05 7.98
CA CYS A 73 -3.58 6.46 7.76
C CYS A 73 -3.36 7.23 9.05
N SER A 74 -2.61 8.31 8.96
CA SER A 74 -2.36 9.23 10.06
C SER A 74 -2.89 10.60 9.69
N TRP A 75 -3.84 11.11 10.46
CA TRP A 75 -4.41 12.43 10.22
C TRP A 75 -4.69 13.12 11.55
N ARG A 76 -4.13 14.30 11.72
CA ARG A 76 -4.21 15.06 12.96
C ARG A 76 -3.62 14.26 14.11
N SER A 77 -4.40 13.93 15.13
CA SER A 77 -3.93 13.14 16.26
C SER A 77 -4.32 11.67 16.17
N GLY A 78 -4.95 11.25 15.06
CA GLY A 78 -5.43 9.89 14.91
C GLY A 78 -4.57 9.05 13.98
N ILE A 79 -4.35 7.79 14.34
CA ILE A 79 -3.70 6.80 13.49
C ILE A 79 -4.65 5.61 13.40
N GLU A 80 -4.96 5.22 12.18
CA GLU A 80 -5.84 4.09 11.91
C GLU A 80 -5.19 3.11 10.95
N ARG A 81 -5.34 1.84 11.25
CA ARG A 81 -4.89 0.76 10.38
C ARG A 81 -6.07 -0.12 10.02
N VAL A 82 -6.24 -0.39 8.72
CA VAL A 82 -7.31 -1.23 8.23
C VAL A 82 -6.70 -2.40 7.45
N TYR A 83 -7.08 -3.61 7.83
CA TYR A 83 -6.69 -4.80 7.10
C TYR A 83 -7.64 -4.99 5.92
N VAL A 84 -7.06 -4.97 4.71
CA VAL A 84 -7.84 -5.10 3.48
C VAL A 84 -8.12 -6.56 3.17
N GLY A 85 -7.20 -7.45 3.52
CA GLY A 85 -7.25 -8.86 3.20
C GLY A 85 -6.25 -9.22 2.12
N GLU A 86 -6.43 -10.36 1.50
CA GLU A 86 -5.59 -10.78 0.39
C GLU A 86 -6.10 -10.15 -0.90
N THR A 87 -5.21 -9.53 -1.67
CA THR A 87 -5.57 -8.89 -2.93
C THR A 87 -4.65 -9.35 -4.04
N GLU A 88 -5.19 -9.42 -5.26
CA GLU A 88 -4.39 -9.69 -6.44
C GLU A 88 -3.38 -8.55 -6.68
N LEU A 89 -3.77 -7.33 -6.36
CA LEU A 89 -2.89 -6.18 -6.49
C LEU A 89 -1.61 -6.35 -5.68
N ALA A 90 -1.70 -6.91 -4.47
CA ALA A 90 -0.54 -7.14 -3.62
C ALA A 90 0.47 -8.07 -4.30
N GLU A 91 0.00 -9.15 -4.89
CA GLU A 91 0.86 -10.09 -5.60
C GLU A 91 1.56 -9.42 -6.79
N ARG A 92 0.82 -8.62 -7.54
CA ARG A 92 1.35 -7.91 -8.70
C ARG A 92 2.39 -6.87 -8.31
N VAL A 93 2.14 -6.14 -7.22
CA VAL A 93 3.08 -5.13 -6.73
C VAL A 93 4.36 -5.79 -6.25
N LEU A 94 4.26 -6.89 -5.50
CA LEU A 94 5.43 -7.62 -5.03
C LEU A 94 6.26 -8.18 -6.20
N ASP A 95 5.60 -8.76 -7.19
CA ASP A 95 6.27 -9.27 -8.38
C ASP A 95 7.00 -8.16 -9.14
N TYR A 96 6.35 -7.01 -9.29
CA TYR A 96 6.94 -5.86 -9.96
C TYR A 96 8.21 -5.39 -9.26
N PHE A 97 8.15 -5.24 -7.93
CA PHE A 97 9.30 -4.80 -7.16
C PHE A 97 10.41 -5.84 -7.14
N GLU A 98 10.07 -7.12 -7.06
CA GLU A 98 11.05 -8.18 -7.10
C GLU A 98 11.82 -8.18 -8.41
N GLU A 99 11.13 -8.07 -9.55
CA GLU A 99 11.77 -7.99 -10.85
C GLU A 99 12.64 -6.74 -10.98
N SER A 100 12.14 -5.61 -10.50
CA SER A 100 12.87 -4.34 -10.59
C SER A 100 14.14 -4.35 -9.73
N LEU A 101 14.08 -4.97 -8.56
CA LEU A 101 15.21 -5.03 -7.65
C LEU A 101 16.27 -6.05 -8.10
N LEU A 102 15.87 -7.10 -8.81
CA LEU A 102 16.80 -8.10 -9.33
C LEU A 102 17.64 -7.56 -10.48
N VAL A 103 17.13 -6.58 -11.20
CA VAL A 103 17.80 -6.01 -12.37
C VAL A 103 18.76 -4.87 -11.99
N SER A 104 18.58 -4.32 -10.81
CA SER A 104 19.39 -3.17 -10.35
C SER A 104 20.72 -3.59 -9.73
#